data_68186dbd8bfc4a4f841520f3e7c6f753
#
_entry.id   68186dbd8bfc4a4f841520f3e7c6f753
#
_cell.length_a   1.000
_cell.length_b   1.000
_cell.length_c   1.000
_cell.angle_alpha   90.00
_cell.angle_beta   90.00
_cell.angle_gamma   90.00
#
_symmetry.space_group_name_H-M   'P 1'
#
loop_
_entity.id
_entity.type
_entity.pdbx_description
1 polymer ?
#
loop_
_entity_poly.entity_id
_entity_poly.type
_entity_poly.pdbx_seq_one_letter_code
_entity_poly.pdbx_strand_id
1 'polypeptide(L)'
;MADFFSKRFGKNVWITNHARESMQRRKIDAATLERVIEEGEIKRRDEVNLWVFTHIQERADNLICAAVVEETAVVVKTVMVNWELEDEA
;
A
#
# COMPACT_ATOMS: atom_id res chain seq x y z
N MET A 1 15.35 0.65 -10.76
CA MET A 1 14.33 1.66 -11.07
C MET A 1 13.11 1.44 -10.22
N ALA A 2 12.59 2.50 -9.63
CA ALA A 2 11.43 2.39 -8.76
C ALA A 2 10.19 1.97 -9.54
N ASP A 3 9.23 1.41 -8.86
CA ASP A 3 7.99 0.97 -9.51
C ASP A 3 7.12 2.16 -9.90
N PHE A 4 7.06 3.17 -9.06
CA PHE A 4 6.42 4.43 -9.41
C PHE A 4 6.82 5.51 -8.40
N PHE A 5 6.45 6.75 -8.69
CA PHE A 5 6.74 7.87 -7.80
C PHE A 5 5.45 8.29 -7.09
N SER A 6 5.49 8.40 -5.78
CA SER A 6 4.33 8.86 -5.01
C SER A 6 4.40 10.37 -4.83
N LYS A 7 3.43 11.07 -5.36
CA LYS A 7 3.34 12.51 -5.16
C LYS A 7 2.98 12.82 -3.71
N ARG A 8 2.17 11.98 -3.12
CA ARG A 8 1.72 12.18 -1.75
C ARG A 8 2.87 12.14 -0.76
N PHE A 9 3.81 11.21 -0.96
CA PHE A 9 4.96 11.09 -0.08
C PHE A 9 6.17 11.82 -0.61
N GLY A 10 6.16 12.22 -1.88
CA GLY A 10 7.30 12.87 -2.51
C GLY A 10 8.49 11.95 -2.63
N LYS A 11 8.25 10.66 -2.83
CA LYS A 11 9.30 9.65 -2.84
C LYS A 11 9.01 8.58 -3.86
N ASN A 12 10.05 7.89 -4.30
CA ASN A 12 9.88 6.73 -5.16
C ASN A 12 9.33 5.56 -4.34
N VAL A 13 8.49 4.76 -4.96
CA VAL A 13 7.88 3.60 -4.31
C VAL A 13 8.45 2.33 -4.91
N TRP A 14 8.88 1.43 -4.03
CA TRP A 14 9.43 0.13 -4.43
C TRP A 14 8.51 -0.96 -3.90
N ILE A 15 8.18 -1.92 -4.76
CA ILE A 15 7.31 -3.04 -4.38
C ILE A 15 8.18 -4.25 -4.20
N THR A 16 8.16 -4.86 -3.02
CA THR A 16 8.98 -6.06 -2.76
C THR A 16 8.45 -7.24 -3.55
N ASN A 17 9.27 -8.27 -3.71
CA ASN A 17 8.83 -9.47 -4.40
C ASN A 17 7.65 -10.12 -3.71
N HIS A 18 7.66 -10.13 -2.38
CA HIS A 18 6.54 -10.68 -1.61
C HIS A 18 5.25 -9.91 -1.91
N ALA A 19 5.33 -8.58 -1.96
CA ALA A 19 4.18 -7.76 -2.28
C ALA A 19 3.69 -8.00 -3.69
N ARG A 20 4.63 -8.17 -4.64
CA ARG A 20 4.25 -8.46 -6.03
C ARG A 20 3.52 -9.80 -6.14
N GLU A 21 3.99 -10.80 -5.43
CA GLU A 21 3.32 -12.10 -5.44
C GLU A 21 1.93 -12.01 -4.85
N SER A 22 1.78 -11.26 -3.78
CA SER A 22 0.46 -11.05 -3.17
C SER A 22 -0.47 -10.33 -4.14
N MET A 23 0.05 -9.32 -4.84
CA MET A 23 -0.74 -8.59 -5.82
C MET A 23 -1.20 -9.50 -6.96
N GLN A 24 -0.31 -10.34 -7.45
CA GLN A 24 -0.65 -11.27 -8.53
C GLN A 24 -1.74 -12.24 -8.10
N ARG A 25 -1.60 -12.81 -6.91
CA ARG A 25 -2.59 -13.75 -6.40
C ARG A 25 -3.96 -13.11 -6.22
N ARG A 26 -3.99 -11.82 -5.91
CA ARG A 26 -5.24 -11.12 -5.62
C ARG A 26 -5.70 -10.26 -6.78
N LYS A 27 -4.99 -10.35 -7.92
CA LYS A 27 -5.33 -9.60 -9.13
C LYS A 27 -5.37 -8.09 -8.89
N ILE A 28 -4.36 -7.60 -8.22
CA ILE A 28 -4.19 -6.17 -7.97
C ILE A 28 -3.06 -5.69 -8.88
N ASP A 29 -3.32 -4.72 -9.72
CA ASP A 29 -2.29 -4.21 -10.60
C ASP A 29 -1.60 -2.99 -9.98
N ALA A 30 -0.53 -2.52 -10.62
CA ALA A 30 0.25 -1.41 -10.11
C ALA A 30 -0.57 -0.12 -10.05
N ALA A 31 -1.47 0.10 -10.99
CA ALA A 31 -2.29 1.30 -10.99
C ALA A 31 -3.24 1.31 -9.80
N THR A 32 -3.78 0.16 -9.42
CA THR A 32 -4.64 0.06 -8.25
C THR A 32 -3.84 0.33 -6.97
N LEU A 33 -2.64 -0.23 -6.88
CA LEU A 33 -1.79 0.01 -5.72
C LEU A 33 -1.42 1.50 -5.62
N GLU A 34 -1.15 2.13 -6.75
CA GLU A 34 -0.84 3.53 -6.77
C GLU A 34 -2.02 4.35 -6.21
N ARG A 35 -3.24 4.02 -6.58
CA ARG A 35 -4.42 4.69 -6.04
C ARG A 35 -4.50 4.53 -4.52
N VAL A 36 -4.23 3.33 -4.03
CA VAL A 36 -4.26 3.10 -2.58
C VAL A 36 -3.24 4.01 -1.90
N ILE A 37 -2.03 4.05 -2.40
CA ILE A 37 -0.97 4.84 -1.78
C ILE A 37 -1.24 6.33 -1.85
N GLU A 38 -1.77 6.81 -2.99
CA GLU A 38 -1.99 8.24 -3.17
C GLU A 38 -3.28 8.74 -2.52
N GLU A 39 -4.28 7.88 -2.41
CA GLU A 39 -5.60 8.33 -1.98
C GLU A 39 -6.13 7.64 -0.73
N GLY A 40 -5.50 6.56 -0.30
CA GLY A 40 -5.99 5.80 0.85
C GLY A 40 -5.76 6.51 2.17
N GLU A 41 -6.39 5.99 3.20
CA GLU A 41 -6.16 6.51 4.54
C GLU A 41 -4.89 5.90 5.10
N ILE A 42 -4.12 6.70 5.80
CA ILE A 42 -2.86 6.28 6.38
C ILE A 42 -3.04 6.08 7.88
N LYS A 43 -2.63 4.93 8.37
CA LYS A 43 -2.57 4.68 9.80
C LYS A 43 -1.13 4.37 10.15
N ARG A 44 -0.50 5.24 10.90
CA ARG A 44 0.90 5.05 11.26
C ARG A 44 1.02 4.06 12.39
N ARG A 45 1.96 3.15 12.23
CA ARG A 45 2.25 2.18 13.28
C ARG A 45 3.40 2.68 14.14
N ASP A 46 4.40 3.29 13.51
CA ASP A 46 5.51 3.93 14.21
C ASP A 46 6.13 4.96 13.26
N GLU A 47 7.35 5.40 13.53
CA GLU A 47 7.96 6.47 12.76
C GLU A 47 8.11 6.15 11.29
N VAL A 48 8.32 4.90 10.95
CA VAL A 48 8.58 4.51 9.56
C VAL A 48 7.55 3.54 9.01
N ASN A 49 6.90 2.75 9.85
CA ASN A 49 5.94 1.75 9.39
C ASN A 49 4.53 2.32 9.38
N LEU A 50 3.79 2.06 8.30
CA LEU A 50 2.41 2.52 8.23
C LEU A 50 1.57 1.57 7.40
N TRP A 51 0.27 1.69 7.57
CA TRP A 51 -0.72 1.00 6.75
C TRP A 51 -1.41 2.04 5.90
N VAL A 52 -1.64 1.73 4.63
CA VAL A 52 -2.45 2.58 3.78
C VAL A 52 -3.61 1.71 3.28
N PHE A 53 -4.82 2.16 3.46
CA PHE A 53 -5.98 1.34 3.11
C PHE A 53 -7.06 2.17 2.45
N THR A 54 -7.84 1.51 1.60
CA THR A 54 -8.95 2.19 0.94
C THR A 54 -9.95 1.16 0.42
N HIS A 55 -11.15 1.61 0.18
CA HIS A 55 -12.18 0.83 -0.48
C HIS A 55 -12.27 1.32 -1.93
N ILE A 56 -12.01 0.42 -2.86
CA ILE A 56 -12.07 0.74 -4.28
C ILE A 56 -13.49 0.43 -4.77
N GLN A 57 -14.16 1.41 -5.33
CA GLN A 57 -15.55 1.26 -5.73
C GLN A 57 -15.79 0.13 -6.72
N GLU A 58 -14.85 -0.09 -7.61
CA GLU A 58 -15.00 -1.13 -8.62
C GLU A 58 -14.76 -2.53 -8.06
N ARG A 59 -14.40 -2.63 -6.80
CA ARG A 59 -14.12 -3.91 -6.14
C ARG A 59 -15.06 -4.09 -4.97
N ALA A 60 -15.43 -5.34 -4.72
CA ALA A 60 -16.27 -5.64 -3.58
C ALA A 60 -15.47 -5.70 -2.27
N ASP A 61 -14.14 -5.63 -2.34
CA ASP A 61 -13.28 -5.78 -1.18
C ASP A 61 -12.49 -4.51 -0.88
N ASN A 62 -11.90 -4.45 0.29
CA ASN A 62 -11.01 -3.36 0.68
C ASN A 62 -9.60 -3.74 0.33
N LEU A 63 -8.77 -2.76 0.09
CA LEU A 63 -7.34 -2.99 -0.13
C LEU A 63 -6.55 -2.33 0.99
N ILE A 64 -5.53 -3.01 1.45
CA ILE A 64 -4.62 -2.46 2.43
C ILE A 64 -3.20 -2.86 2.05
N CYS A 65 -2.28 -1.93 2.19
CA CYS A 65 -0.88 -2.26 2.02
C CYS A 65 -0.08 -1.83 3.24
N ALA A 66 0.92 -2.62 3.57
CA ALA A 66 1.85 -2.28 4.63
C ALA A 66 3.10 -1.73 3.98
N ALA A 67 3.54 -0.58 4.40
CA ALA A 67 4.69 0.08 3.80
C ALA A 67 5.62 0.65 4.85
N VAL A 68 6.88 0.78 4.47
CA VAL A 68 7.89 1.43 5.30
C VAL A 68 8.30 2.70 4.56
N VAL A 69 8.24 3.82 5.23
CA VAL A 69 8.65 5.10 4.64
C VAL A 69 10.07 5.39 5.10
N GLU A 70 10.98 5.39 4.14
CA GLU A 70 12.38 5.71 4.40
C GLU A 70 12.67 7.12 3.94
N GLU A 71 13.87 7.59 4.19
CA GLU A 71 14.21 8.96 3.87
C GLU A 71 13.98 9.29 2.40
N THR A 72 14.32 8.39 1.51
CA THR A 72 14.22 8.66 0.08
C THR A 72 13.26 7.74 -0.66
N ALA A 73 12.59 6.84 0.03
CA ALA A 73 11.78 5.83 -0.63
C ALA A 73 10.63 5.34 0.25
N VAL A 74 9.62 4.80 -0.41
CA VAL A 74 8.55 4.08 0.26
C VAL A 74 8.66 2.63 -0.21
N VAL A 75 8.72 1.69 0.71
CA VAL A 75 8.85 0.28 0.37
C VAL A 75 7.57 -0.45 0.76
N VAL A 76 6.87 -0.98 -0.22
CA VAL A 76 5.63 -1.72 0.02
C VAL A 76 5.97 -3.15 0.37
N LYS A 77 5.65 -3.57 1.59
CA LYS A 77 6.03 -4.89 2.08
C LYS A 77 4.99 -5.95 1.77
N THR A 78 3.72 -5.61 1.81
CA THR A 78 2.67 -6.56 1.49
C THR A 78 1.40 -5.83 1.09
N VAL A 79 0.55 -6.52 0.34
CA VAL A 79 -0.75 -5.99 -0.09
C VAL A 79 -1.79 -7.06 0.21
N MET A 80 -2.89 -6.67 0.83
CA MET A 80 -3.94 -7.61 1.23
C MET A 80 -5.30 -7.08 0.82
N VAL A 81 -6.27 -7.99 0.75
CA VAL A 81 -7.66 -7.62 0.45
C VAL A 81 -8.57 -8.14 1.56
N ASN A 82 -9.75 -7.56 1.65
CA ASN A 82 -10.77 -7.95 2.65
C ASN A 82 -10.21 -7.93 4.06
N TRP A 83 -9.34 -6.96 4.33
CA TRP A 83 -8.70 -6.87 5.62
C TRP A 83 -9.35 -5.77 6.44
N GLU A 84 -9.59 -6.02 7.71
CA GLU A 84 -10.12 -5.00 8.58
C GLU A 84 -9.06 -4.65 9.59
N LEU A 85 -8.78 -3.35 9.70
CA LEU A 85 -7.92 -2.88 10.75
C LEU A 85 -8.71 -2.96 12.02
N GLU A 86 -8.34 -3.91 12.89
CA GLU A 86 -8.98 -3.99 14.14
C GLU A 86 -8.62 -2.77 14.89
N ASP A 87 -9.63 -2.15 15.38
CA ASP A 87 -9.44 -1.04 16.17
C ASP A 87 -8.97 -1.56 17.41
N GLU A 88 -7.77 -1.59 17.60
CA GLU A 88 -7.23 -2.05 18.77
C GLU A 88 -7.49 -1.20 19.78
N ALA A 89 -8.53 -0.92 19.86
CA ALA A 89 -8.80 -0.04 20.91
C ALA A 89 -7.83 -0.18 21.92
#